data_46af3ded07320496a1ce415bb229b2d2
#
_entry.id   46af3ded07320496a1ce415bb229b2d2
#
_cell.length_a   1.000
_cell.length_b   1.000
_cell.length_c   1.000
_cell.angle_alpha   90.00
_cell.angle_beta   90.00
_cell.angle_gamma   90.00
#
_symmetry.space_group_name_H-M   'P 1'
#
loop_
_entity.id
_entity.type
_entity.pdbx_description
1 polymer ?
#
loop_
_entity_poly.entity_id
_entity_poly.type
_entity_poly.pdbx_seq_one_letter_code
_entity_poly.pdbx_strand_id
1 'polypeptide(L)'
;RFACAVICIQKADIFMFDEASGYLDVKQRLKPAITIRSLINPDRYIIVVEHDLSVLDYLSDFICCLYGVPSAYGVVTMPFSVREAINIFLDGYVPTENLRFRDASLVFKVAETANEEEVKMMCMYKYSGMN
;
A
#
# COMPACT_ATOMS: atom_id res chain seq x y z
N ARG A 1 -5.25 -5.60 15.38
CA ARG A 1 -5.81 -6.93 15.06
C ARG A 1 -7.27 -7.05 15.48
N PHE A 2 -7.59 -6.72 16.75
CA PHE A 2 -8.96 -6.86 17.26
C PHE A 2 -9.95 -5.99 16.46
N ALA A 3 -9.65 -4.72 16.22
CA ALA A 3 -10.49 -3.81 15.45
C ALA A 3 -10.75 -4.35 14.02
N CYS A 4 -9.72 -4.83 13.34
CA CYS A 4 -9.85 -5.42 12.01
C CYS A 4 -10.78 -6.65 12.04
N ALA A 5 -10.61 -7.54 13.03
CA ALA A 5 -11.47 -8.72 13.18
C ALA A 5 -12.95 -8.34 13.42
N VAL A 6 -13.20 -7.33 14.26
CA VAL A 6 -14.56 -6.84 14.53
C VAL A 6 -15.24 -6.29 13.25
N ILE A 7 -14.49 -5.57 12.42
CA ILE A 7 -15.02 -5.06 11.15
C ILE A 7 -15.30 -6.20 10.18
N CYS A 8 -14.42 -7.19 10.09
CA CYS A 8 -14.56 -8.31 9.15
C CYS A 8 -15.80 -9.18 9.40
N ILE A 9 -16.32 -9.23 10.63
CA ILE A 9 -17.54 -10.00 10.95
C ILE A 9 -18.84 -9.22 10.73
N GLN A 10 -18.77 -7.94 10.43
CA GLN A 10 -19.97 -7.12 10.17
C GLN A 10 -20.61 -7.44 8.81
N LYS A 11 -21.90 -7.18 8.69
CA LYS A 11 -22.60 -7.23 7.41
C LYS A 11 -22.53 -5.83 6.79
N ALA A 12 -21.76 -5.71 5.71
CA ALA A 12 -21.63 -4.48 4.95
C ALA A 12 -21.39 -4.79 3.46
N ASP A 13 -21.79 -3.86 2.61
CA ASP A 13 -21.55 -3.93 1.17
C ASP A 13 -20.19 -3.28 0.81
N ILE A 14 -19.73 -2.34 1.65
CA ILE A 14 -18.46 -1.62 1.47
C ILE A 14 -17.66 -1.72 2.77
N PHE A 15 -16.43 -2.18 2.64
CA PHE A 15 -15.44 -2.21 3.73
C PHE A 15 -14.31 -1.24 3.41
N MET A 16 -13.91 -0.44 4.41
CA MET A 16 -12.79 0.47 4.30
C MET A 16 -11.78 0.20 5.41
N PHE A 17 -10.52 0.00 5.03
CA PHE A 17 -9.41 -0.24 5.94
C PHE A 17 -8.33 0.80 5.71
N ASP A 18 -7.92 1.48 6.77
CA ASP A 18 -6.86 2.47 6.73
C ASP A 18 -5.67 1.96 7.56
N GLU A 19 -4.56 1.67 6.87
CA GLU A 19 -3.30 1.17 7.44
C GLU A 19 -3.47 0.02 8.46
N ALA A 20 -4.29 -0.98 8.12
CA ALA A 20 -4.62 -2.08 9.02
C ALA A 20 -3.39 -2.91 9.48
N SER A 21 -2.29 -2.84 8.74
CA SER A 21 -1.02 -3.50 9.02
C SER A 21 0.00 -2.64 9.79
N GLY A 22 -0.24 -1.34 9.93
CA GLY A 22 0.74 -0.32 10.34
C GLY A 22 1.42 -0.54 11.70
N TYR A 23 0.77 -1.24 12.63
CA TYR A 23 1.31 -1.52 13.98
C TYR A 23 1.74 -2.97 14.18
N LEU A 24 1.91 -3.73 13.10
CA LEU A 24 2.27 -5.14 13.15
C LEU A 24 3.72 -5.34 12.70
N ASP A 25 4.37 -6.35 13.30
CA ASP A 25 5.67 -6.78 12.81
C ASP A 25 5.57 -7.38 11.39
N VAL A 26 6.67 -7.41 10.66
CA VAL A 26 6.74 -7.84 9.26
C VAL A 26 6.08 -9.21 9.04
N LYS A 27 6.32 -10.17 9.94
CA LYS A 27 5.75 -11.53 9.84
C LYS A 27 4.23 -11.56 10.06
N GLN A 28 3.70 -10.56 10.75
CA GLN A 28 2.29 -10.52 11.12
C GLN A 28 1.44 -9.64 10.21
N ARG A 29 2.04 -8.85 9.33
CA ARG A 29 1.32 -7.94 8.41
C ARG A 29 0.48 -8.68 7.37
N LEU A 30 0.91 -9.84 6.93
CA LEU A 30 0.17 -10.64 5.95
C LEU A 30 -1.11 -11.27 6.53
N LYS A 31 -1.21 -11.44 7.85
CA LYS A 31 -2.41 -12.04 8.46
C LYS A 31 -3.67 -11.19 8.28
N PRO A 32 -3.67 -9.87 8.57
CA PRO A 32 -4.80 -9.01 8.22
C PRO A 32 -5.09 -9.02 6.71
N ALA A 33 -4.08 -8.99 5.87
CA ALA A 33 -4.24 -9.01 4.42
C ALA A 33 -4.97 -10.28 3.95
N ILE A 34 -4.60 -11.45 4.45
CA ILE A 34 -5.30 -12.71 4.17
C ILE A 34 -6.76 -12.64 4.60
N THR A 35 -7.03 -12.11 5.80
CA THR A 35 -8.39 -11.98 6.32
C THR A 35 -9.22 -11.01 5.47
N ILE A 36 -8.67 -9.85 5.12
CA ILE A 36 -9.33 -8.87 4.26
C ILE A 36 -9.60 -9.47 2.88
N ARG A 37 -8.62 -10.17 2.29
CA ARG A 37 -8.78 -10.84 1.01
C ARG A 37 -9.91 -11.87 1.01
N SER A 38 -10.14 -12.56 2.13
CA SER A 38 -11.22 -13.54 2.28
C SER A 38 -12.62 -12.93 2.33
N LEU A 39 -12.75 -11.60 2.51
CA LEU A 39 -14.03 -10.90 2.47
C LEU A 39 -14.53 -10.64 1.05
N ILE A 40 -13.67 -10.77 0.04
CA ILE A 40 -14.00 -10.46 -1.35
C ILE A 40 -15.08 -11.43 -1.84
N ASN A 41 -16.16 -10.85 -2.33
CA ASN A 41 -17.18 -11.55 -3.10
C ASN A 41 -17.81 -10.58 -4.13
N PRO A 42 -18.59 -11.04 -5.11
CA PRO A 42 -19.14 -10.20 -6.18
C PRO A 42 -20.00 -9.02 -5.69
N ASP A 43 -20.58 -9.12 -4.50
CA ASP A 43 -21.51 -8.13 -3.97
C ASP A 43 -20.86 -7.17 -2.97
N ARG A 44 -19.51 -7.20 -2.84
CA ARG A 44 -18.78 -6.38 -1.86
C ARG A 44 -17.65 -5.60 -2.49
N TYR A 45 -17.52 -4.36 -2.03
CA TYR A 45 -16.39 -3.50 -2.36
C TYR A 45 -15.46 -3.38 -1.15
N ILE A 46 -14.15 -3.52 -1.39
CA ILE A 46 -13.13 -3.39 -0.35
C ILE A 46 -12.14 -2.32 -0.79
N ILE A 47 -12.03 -1.27 0.02
CA ILE A 47 -11.11 -0.16 -0.18
C ILE A 47 -10.07 -0.24 0.94
N VAL A 48 -8.79 -0.30 0.58
CA VAL A 48 -7.70 -0.39 1.54
C VAL A 48 -6.69 0.72 1.27
N VAL A 49 -6.33 1.47 2.28
CA VAL A 49 -5.21 2.41 2.26
C VAL A 49 -4.02 1.74 2.91
N GLU A 50 -2.95 1.59 2.15
CA GLU A 50 -1.70 0.95 2.60
C GLU A 50 -0.50 1.58 1.89
N HIS A 51 0.64 1.55 2.55
CA HIS A 51 1.92 2.00 2.01
C HIS A 51 2.97 0.89 1.89
N ASP A 52 2.69 -0.29 2.46
CA ASP A 52 3.53 -1.47 2.31
C ASP A 52 3.25 -2.14 0.97
N LEU A 53 4.22 -2.06 0.05
CA LEU A 53 4.09 -2.59 -1.30
C LEU A 53 3.87 -4.11 -1.33
N SER A 54 4.43 -4.85 -0.37
CA SER A 54 4.25 -6.31 -0.28
C SER A 54 2.82 -6.67 0.11
N VAL A 55 2.20 -5.88 1.01
CA VAL A 55 0.81 -6.03 1.40
C VAL A 55 -0.10 -5.64 0.23
N LEU A 56 0.20 -4.55 -0.46
CA LEU A 56 -0.56 -4.09 -1.63
C LEU A 56 -0.52 -5.09 -2.78
N ASP A 57 0.64 -5.67 -3.09
CA ASP A 57 0.79 -6.68 -4.14
C ASP A 57 -0.07 -7.92 -3.87
N TYR A 58 -0.10 -8.37 -2.62
CA TYR A 58 -0.91 -9.52 -2.23
C TYR A 58 -2.41 -9.23 -2.23
N LEU A 59 -2.80 -8.03 -1.76
CA LEU A 59 -4.18 -7.71 -1.39
C LEU A 59 -5.01 -7.17 -2.55
N SER A 60 -4.38 -6.43 -3.46
CA SER A 60 -5.09 -5.58 -4.41
C SER A 60 -5.31 -6.26 -5.76
N ASP A 61 -6.42 -5.92 -6.41
CA ASP A 61 -6.66 -6.19 -7.83
C ASP A 61 -6.34 -4.95 -8.67
N PHE A 62 -6.63 -3.76 -8.11
CA PHE A 62 -6.33 -2.45 -8.68
C PHE A 62 -5.78 -1.53 -7.59
N ILE A 63 -4.91 -0.61 -7.97
CA ILE A 63 -4.33 0.38 -7.07
C ILE A 63 -4.48 1.78 -7.68
N CYS A 64 -4.92 2.74 -6.85
CA CYS A 64 -4.85 4.16 -7.15
C CYS A 64 -3.71 4.77 -6.34
N CYS A 65 -2.86 5.58 -6.98
CA CYS A 65 -1.83 6.32 -6.29
C CYS A 65 -2.40 7.64 -5.77
N LEU A 66 -2.05 7.98 -4.52
CA LEU A 66 -2.36 9.28 -3.93
C LEU A 66 -1.10 10.13 -3.91
N TYR A 67 -1.19 11.35 -4.42
CA TYR A 67 -0.11 12.31 -4.38
C TYR A 67 -0.65 13.74 -4.19
N GLY A 68 0.20 14.68 -3.82
CA GLY A 68 -0.20 16.06 -3.62
C GLY A 68 0.76 16.83 -2.74
N VAL A 69 0.35 18.02 -2.37
CA VAL A 69 1.09 18.91 -1.47
C VAL A 69 0.29 19.07 -0.17
N PRO A 70 0.87 18.74 0.98
CA PRO A 70 0.20 18.86 2.27
C PRO A 70 -0.43 20.25 2.44
N SER A 71 -1.67 20.29 2.92
CA SER A 71 -2.46 21.51 3.15
C SER A 71 -2.82 22.33 1.90
N ALA A 72 -2.45 21.87 0.69
CA ALA A 72 -2.76 22.55 -0.55
C ALA A 72 -3.73 21.75 -1.42
N TYR A 73 -3.36 20.54 -1.81
CA TYR A 73 -4.21 19.66 -2.62
C TYR A 73 -3.79 18.20 -2.50
N GLY A 74 -4.73 17.30 -2.77
CA GLY A 74 -4.50 15.87 -2.95
C GLY A 74 -5.18 15.38 -4.21
N VAL A 75 -4.52 14.49 -4.93
CA VAL A 75 -5.01 13.88 -6.16
C VAL A 75 -5.01 12.37 -6.00
N VAL A 76 -6.04 11.72 -6.49
CA VAL A 76 -6.16 10.26 -6.61
C VAL A 76 -6.11 9.93 -8.09
N THR A 77 -5.19 9.08 -8.52
CA THR A 77 -5.10 8.65 -9.91
C THR A 77 -6.26 7.73 -10.30
N MET A 78 -6.40 7.52 -11.59
CA MET A 78 -7.20 6.39 -12.08
C MET A 78 -6.66 5.05 -11.54
N PRO A 79 -7.50 4.02 -11.46
CA PRO A 79 -7.05 2.70 -11.05
C PRO A 79 -6.13 2.07 -12.11
N PHE A 80 -4.98 1.61 -11.66
CA PHE A 80 -3.99 0.88 -12.46
C PHE A 80 -3.95 -0.59 -12.05
N SER A 81 -3.38 -1.44 -12.89
CA SER A 81 -2.99 -2.79 -12.47
C SER A 81 -1.94 -2.72 -11.36
N VAL A 82 -1.89 -3.73 -10.50
CA VAL A 82 -0.98 -3.75 -9.33
C VAL A 82 0.47 -3.48 -9.74
N ARG A 83 0.98 -4.17 -10.77
CA ARG A 83 2.35 -3.99 -11.26
C ARG A 83 2.61 -2.58 -11.76
N GLU A 84 1.69 -2.02 -12.52
CA GLU A 84 1.82 -0.67 -13.07
C GLU A 84 1.81 0.39 -11.97
N ALA A 85 0.87 0.28 -11.02
CA ALA A 85 0.78 1.20 -9.89
C ALA A 85 2.03 1.16 -9.00
N ILE A 86 2.57 -0.03 -8.73
CA ILE A 86 3.82 -0.17 -7.97
C ILE A 86 4.97 0.51 -8.71
N ASN A 87 5.10 0.32 -10.02
CA ASN A 87 6.13 0.99 -10.81
C ASN A 87 5.96 2.53 -10.80
N ILE A 88 4.74 3.03 -10.96
CA ILE A 88 4.42 4.46 -10.86
C ILE A 88 4.85 5.00 -9.49
N PHE A 89 4.52 4.30 -8.43
CA PHE A 89 4.88 4.70 -7.07
C PHE A 89 6.41 4.73 -6.87
N LEU A 90 7.13 3.71 -7.38
CA LEU A 90 8.59 3.63 -7.31
C LEU A 90 9.28 4.72 -8.12
N ASP A 91 8.81 4.96 -9.33
CA ASP A 91 9.38 5.96 -10.24
C ASP A 91 9.03 7.40 -9.83
N GLY A 92 7.97 7.57 -9.05
CA GLY A 92 7.45 8.89 -8.70
C GLY A 92 6.91 9.68 -9.91
N TYR A 93 6.45 8.97 -10.94
CA TYR A 93 5.99 9.54 -12.19
C TYR A 93 4.72 8.84 -12.69
N VAL A 94 3.70 9.60 -13.04
CA VAL A 94 2.43 9.11 -13.60
C VAL A 94 2.42 9.33 -15.12
N PRO A 95 2.62 8.27 -15.93
CA PRO A 95 2.73 8.42 -17.40
C PRO A 95 1.48 8.98 -18.06
N THR A 96 0.30 8.56 -17.58
CA THR A 96 -1.00 8.99 -18.15
C THR A 96 -1.27 10.47 -17.98
N GLU A 97 -0.70 11.10 -16.95
CA GLU A 97 -0.87 12.51 -16.64
C GLU A 97 0.38 13.34 -16.97
N ASN A 98 1.45 12.68 -17.44
CA ASN A 98 2.77 13.27 -17.68
C ASN A 98 3.25 14.08 -16.45
N LEU A 99 3.00 13.57 -15.26
CA LEU A 99 3.28 14.25 -14.00
C LEU A 99 4.31 13.49 -13.18
N ARG A 100 5.32 14.22 -12.71
CA ARG A 100 6.29 13.72 -11.73
C ARG A 100 5.94 14.30 -10.35
N PHE A 101 5.67 13.41 -9.38
CA PHE A 101 5.34 13.79 -8.00
C PHE A 101 6.51 13.56 -7.02
N ARG A 102 7.61 12.96 -7.48
CA ARG A 102 8.86 12.79 -6.72
C ARG A 102 10.05 12.95 -7.65
N ASP A 103 11.04 13.73 -7.22
CA ASP A 103 12.22 14.07 -8.05
C ASP A 103 13.16 12.86 -8.26
N ALA A 104 13.21 11.94 -7.30
CA ALA A 104 14.02 10.73 -7.37
C ALA A 104 13.16 9.47 -7.36
N SER A 105 13.51 8.50 -8.21
CA SER A 105 12.92 7.17 -8.17
C SER A 105 13.48 6.37 -6.98
N LEU A 106 12.64 5.50 -6.42
CA LEU A 106 13.06 4.55 -5.39
C LEU A 106 13.71 3.34 -6.05
N VAL A 107 15.01 3.18 -5.86
CA VAL A 107 15.75 2.04 -6.40
C VAL A 107 16.02 1.05 -5.27
N PHE A 108 15.48 -0.15 -5.40
CA PHE A 108 15.79 -1.25 -4.50
C PHE A 108 17.07 -1.93 -4.97
N LYS A 109 18.11 -1.92 -4.14
CA LYS A 109 19.27 -2.77 -4.35
C LYS A 109 18.92 -4.14 -3.78
N VAL A 110 19.12 -5.19 -4.59
CA VAL A 110 19.02 -6.56 -4.08
C VAL A 110 20.15 -6.75 -3.06
N ALA A 111 19.80 -7.14 -1.85
CA ALA A 111 20.78 -7.45 -0.81
C ALA A 111 21.38 -8.84 -1.06
N GLU A 112 22.68 -8.97 -0.85
CA GLU A 112 23.36 -10.26 -0.99
C GLU A 112 23.08 -11.20 0.20
N THR A 113 22.63 -10.64 1.33
CA THR A 113 22.29 -11.39 2.55
C THR A 113 20.95 -10.97 3.14
N ALA A 114 20.26 -11.92 3.80
CA ALA A 114 18.96 -11.67 4.45
C ALA A 114 19.00 -10.54 5.50
N ASN A 115 20.12 -10.40 6.22
CA ASN A 115 20.31 -9.34 7.23
C ASN A 115 20.35 -7.95 6.59
N GLU A 116 20.90 -7.82 5.38
CA GLU A 116 20.90 -6.55 4.65
C GLU A 116 19.52 -6.17 4.16
N GLU A 117 18.67 -7.14 3.82
CA GLU A 117 17.27 -6.89 3.44
C GLU A 117 16.44 -6.37 4.61
N GLU A 118 16.62 -6.95 5.81
CA GLU A 118 15.93 -6.49 7.02
C GLU A 118 16.32 -5.04 7.37
N VAL A 119 17.59 -4.71 7.29
CA VAL A 119 18.08 -3.35 7.56
C VAL A 119 17.59 -2.35 6.51
N LYS A 120 17.50 -2.75 5.23
CA LYS A 120 16.97 -1.88 4.17
C LYS A 120 15.46 -1.66 4.30
N MET A 121 14.69 -2.68 4.67
CA MET A 121 13.27 -2.51 4.97
C MET A 121 13.06 -1.55 6.15
N MET A 122 13.85 -1.65 7.21
CA MET A 122 13.81 -0.68 8.33
C MET A 122 14.19 0.74 7.90
N CYS A 123 15.13 0.90 6.98
CA CYS A 123 15.51 2.22 6.44
C CYS A 123 14.41 2.84 5.57
N MET A 124 13.67 2.05 4.81
CA MET A 124 12.51 2.53 4.04
C MET A 124 11.41 3.10 4.94
N TYR A 125 11.18 2.49 6.12
CA TYR A 125 10.24 3.01 7.11
C TYR A 125 10.66 4.36 7.71
N LYS A 126 11.96 4.63 7.83
CA LYS A 126 12.47 5.92 8.33
C LYS A 126 12.30 7.06 7.33
N TYR A 127 12.34 6.78 6.04
CA TYR A 127 12.22 7.81 4.99
C TYR A 127 10.78 8.18 4.65
N SER A 128 9.81 7.30 4.85
CA SER A 128 8.39 7.62 4.63
C SER A 128 7.76 8.45 5.76
N GLY A 129 8.45 8.58 6.90
CA GLY A 129 7.98 9.34 8.06
C GLY A 129 8.63 10.72 8.25
N MET A 130 9.47 11.16 7.33
CA MET A 130 10.18 12.44 7.39
C MET A 130 9.86 13.32 6.17
N ASN A 131 8.58 13.68 6.00
CA ASN A 131 8.17 14.88 5.25
C ASN A 131 6.87 15.40 5.82
#